data_fd8bcfae3e8023f5c3ece978092aa544
#
_entry.id   fd8bcfae3e8023f5c3ece978092aa544
#
_cell.length_a   1.000
_cell.length_b   1.000
_cell.length_c   1.000
_cell.angle_alpha   90.00
_cell.angle_beta   90.00
_cell.angle_gamma   90.00
#
_symmetry.space_group_name_H-M   'P 1'
#
loop_
_entity.id
_entity.type
_entity.pdbx_description
1 polymer ?
#
loop_
_entity_poly.entity_id
_entity_poly.type
_entity_poly.pdbx_seq_one_letter_code
_entity_poly.pdbx_strand_id
1 'polypeptide(L)' 'MSDSVFIYAFTRYGWVEECIDIDEVAYVDFEKSQICLKAHDAQIPRMIQTTSVDLYNVEKALLRNRR' A
#
# COMPACT_ATOMS: atom_id res chain seq x y z
N MET A 1 -8.77 6.10 15.07
CA MET A 1 -7.83 4.97 14.88
C MET A 1 -7.70 4.66 13.41
N SER A 2 -6.46 4.51 12.94
CA SER A 2 -6.24 4.16 11.55
C SER A 2 -6.28 2.64 11.36
N ASP A 3 -6.77 2.20 10.20
CA ASP A 3 -6.75 0.80 9.84
C ASP A 3 -5.37 0.44 9.29
N SER A 4 -4.89 -0.73 9.66
CA SER A 4 -3.63 -1.29 9.12
C SER A 4 -3.95 -2.53 8.32
N VAL A 5 -3.17 -2.77 7.28
CA VAL A 5 -3.32 -3.94 6.41
C VAL A 5 -1.95 -4.61 6.27
N PHE A 6 -1.94 -5.94 6.42
CA PHE A 6 -0.74 -6.72 6.15
C PHE A 6 -0.70 -7.07 4.67
N ILE A 7 0.44 -6.83 4.05
CA ILE A 7 0.66 -7.15 2.64
C ILE A 7 1.98 -7.88 2.48
N TYR A 8 2.16 -8.52 1.32
CA TYR A 8 3.45 -9.06 0.94
C TYR A 8 4.11 -8.09 -0.03
N ALA A 9 5.21 -7.50 0.39
CA ALA A 9 5.97 -6.56 -0.42
C ALA A 9 7.14 -7.27 -1.08
N PHE A 10 7.33 -7.04 -2.37
CA PHE A 10 8.47 -7.60 -3.09
C PHE A 10 9.68 -6.68 -2.93
N THR A 11 10.76 -7.23 -2.38
CA THR A 11 11.99 -6.47 -2.12
C THR A 11 13.17 -7.17 -2.79
N ARG A 12 14.34 -6.56 -2.71
CA ARG A 12 15.57 -7.19 -3.22
C ARG A 12 15.87 -8.51 -2.53
N TYR A 13 15.30 -8.74 -1.37
CA TYR A 13 15.47 -9.99 -0.62
C TYR A 13 14.32 -10.96 -0.82
N GLY A 14 13.41 -10.65 -1.74
CA GLY A 14 12.24 -11.46 -2.02
C GLY A 14 10.98 -10.89 -1.38
N TRP A 15 9.98 -11.74 -1.20
CA TRP A 15 8.71 -11.34 -0.62
C TRP A 15 8.83 -11.26 0.90
N VAL A 16 8.45 -10.13 1.48
CA VAL A 16 8.42 -9.96 2.92
C VAL A 16 7.05 -9.44 3.34
N GLU A 17 6.60 -9.86 4.52
CA GLU A 17 5.35 -9.35 5.07
C GLU A 17 5.58 -7.95 5.62
N GLU A 18 4.67 -7.04 5.30
CA GLU A 18 4.76 -5.66 5.74
C GLU A 18 3.38 -5.18 6.16
N CYS A 19 3.32 -4.44 7.25
CA CYS A 19 2.09 -3.81 7.73
C CYS A 19 2.09 -2.35 7.31
N ILE A 20 1.04 -1.94 6.60
CA ILE A 20 0.91 -0.55 6.18
C ILE A 20 -0.34 0.07 6.79
N ASP A 21 -0.25 1.35 7.06
CA ASP A 21 -1.36 2.13 7.57
C ASP A 21 -2.15 2.68 6.39
N ILE A 22 -3.44 2.46 6.36
CA ILE A 22 -4.28 2.90 5.24
C ILE A 22 -4.23 4.42 5.08
N ASP A 23 -4.06 5.16 6.17
CA ASP A 23 -3.92 6.62 6.10
C ASP A 23 -2.67 7.06 5.35
N GLU A 24 -1.68 6.19 5.25
CA GLU A 24 -0.43 6.48 4.53
C GLU A 24 -0.52 6.17 3.04
N VAL A 25 -1.60 5.53 2.59
CA VAL A 25 -1.74 5.14 1.19
C VAL A 25 -2.31 6.30 0.37
N ALA A 26 -1.58 6.71 -0.66
CA ALA A 26 -2.05 7.74 -1.59
C ALA A 26 -2.99 7.14 -2.62
N TYR A 27 -2.58 6.05 -3.26
CA TYR A 27 -3.39 5.34 -4.24
C TYR A 27 -2.83 3.94 -4.51
N VAL A 28 -3.62 3.13 -5.20
CA VAL A 28 -3.24 1.78 -5.62
C VAL A 28 -3.16 1.75 -7.14
N ASP A 29 -2.06 1.22 -7.68
CA ASP A 29 -1.86 1.10 -9.12
C ASP A 29 -1.98 -0.38 -9.52
N PHE A 30 -3.12 -0.75 -10.06
CA PHE A 30 -3.39 -2.13 -10.46
C PHE A 30 -2.61 -2.54 -11.69
N GLU A 31 -2.29 -1.59 -12.54
CA GLU A 31 -1.54 -1.87 -13.75
C GLU A 31 -0.11 -2.28 -13.47
N LYS A 32 0.52 -1.61 -12.53
CA LYS A 32 1.91 -1.88 -12.14
C LYS A 32 2.03 -2.77 -10.92
N SER A 33 0.90 -3.16 -10.33
CA SER A 33 0.86 -3.96 -9.09
C SER A 33 1.63 -3.29 -7.96
N GLN A 34 1.37 -2.00 -7.77
CA GLN A 34 2.08 -1.20 -6.77
C GLN A 34 1.11 -0.44 -5.89
N ILE A 35 1.54 -0.23 -4.64
CA ILE A 35 0.86 0.66 -3.71
C ILE A 35 1.75 1.89 -3.55
N CYS A 36 1.17 3.06 -3.80
CA CYS A 36 1.89 4.31 -3.61
C CYS A 36 1.56 4.89 -2.24
N LEU A 37 2.58 5.08 -1.42
CA LEU A 37 2.43 5.70 -0.12
C LEU A 37 2.62 7.21 -0.23
N LYS A 38 1.96 7.95 0.65
CA LYS A 38 2.07 9.41 0.66
C LYS A 38 3.49 9.83 0.97
N ALA A 39 3.94 10.89 0.27
CA ALA A 39 5.22 11.52 0.59
C ALA A 39 5.03 12.42 1.80
N HIS A 40 6.03 12.42 2.68
CA HIS A 40 6.06 13.33 3.82
C HIS A 40 7.16 14.36 3.58
N ASP A 41 6.81 15.62 3.78
CA ASP A 41 7.70 16.76 3.53
C ASP A 41 8.20 16.76 2.09
N ALA A 42 9.48 16.86 1.84
CA ALA A 42 10.05 16.90 0.50
C ALA A 42 10.50 15.52 0.01
N GLN A 43 10.04 14.45 0.65
CA GLN A 43 10.49 13.10 0.30
C GLN A 43 9.79 12.56 -0.93
N ILE A 44 10.48 11.65 -1.62
CA ILE A 44 9.92 10.94 -2.77
C ILE A 44 8.88 9.94 -2.27
N PRO A 45 7.70 9.86 -2.89
CA PRO A 45 6.71 8.86 -2.48
C PRO A 45 7.27 7.44 -2.58
N ARG A 46 6.96 6.61 -1.59
CA ARG A 46 7.42 5.22 -1.57
C ARG A 46 6.44 4.37 -2.38
N MET A 47 6.98 3.57 -3.28
CA MET A 47 6.20 2.62 -4.08
C MET A 47 6.49 1.21 -3.58
N ILE A 48 5.44 0.43 -3.33
CA ILE A 48 5.58 -0.95 -2.86
C ILE A 48 5.02 -1.89 -3.91
N GLN A 49 5.87 -2.78 -4.41
CA GLN A 49 5.44 -3.85 -5.32
C GLN A 49 4.77 -4.94 -4.48
N THR A 50 3.55 -5.35 -4.85
CA THR A 50 2.80 -6.32 -4.06
C THR A 50 1.99 -7.24 -4.96
N THR A 51 1.22 -8.16 -4.36
CA THR A 51 0.38 -9.09 -5.11
C THR A 51 -0.96 -8.45 -5.47
N SER A 52 -1.64 -9.00 -6.49
CA SER A 52 -2.97 -8.50 -6.89
C SER A 52 -4.00 -8.66 -5.78
N VAL A 53 -3.90 -9.72 -4.98
CA VAL A 53 -4.80 -9.93 -3.85
C VAL A 53 -4.64 -8.82 -2.82
N ASP A 54 -3.39 -8.45 -2.52
CA ASP A 54 -3.10 -7.39 -1.56
C ASP A 54 -3.55 -6.02 -2.08
N LEU A 55 -3.37 -5.76 -3.38
CA LEU A 55 -3.87 -4.54 -4.01
C LEU A 55 -5.38 -4.40 -3.79
N TYR A 56 -6.09 -5.49 -4.01
CA TYR A 56 -7.53 -5.51 -3.85
C TYR A 56 -7.94 -5.23 -2.41
N ASN A 57 -7.25 -5.87 -1.47
CA ASN A 57 -7.53 -5.69 -0.04
C ASN A 57 -7.27 -4.26 0.41
N VAL A 58 -6.19 -3.65 -0.06
CA VAL A 58 -5.86 -2.26 0.26
C VAL A 58 -6.92 -1.33 -0.34
N GLU A 59 -7.32 -1.57 -1.59
CA GLU A 59 -8.35 -0.76 -2.25
C GLU A 59 -9.66 -0.81 -1.47
N LYS A 60 -10.08 -2.01 -1.03
CA LYS A 60 -11.30 -2.15 -0.23
C LYS A 60 -11.19 -1.37 1.08
N ALA A 61 -10.05 -1.42 1.73
CA ALA A 61 -9.83 -0.69 2.97
C ALA A 61 -9.89 0.82 2.75
N LEU A 62 -9.32 1.30 1.64
CA LEU A 62 -9.39 2.71 1.28
C LEU A 62 -10.84 3.16 1.08
N LEU A 63 -11.63 2.36 0.39
CA LEU A 63 -13.04 2.68 0.15
C LEU A 63 -13.82 2.74 1.44
N ARG A 64 -13.53 1.85 2.39
CA ARG A 64 -14.21 1.86 3.70
C ARG A 64 -13.88 3.10 4.51
N ASN A 65 -12.67 3.65 4.35
CA ASN A 65 -12.23 4.82 5.09
C ASN A 65 -12.64 6.14 4.46
N ARG A 66 -13.16 6.09 3.24
CA ARG A 66 -13.67 7.28 2.56
C ARG A 66 -15.13 7.50 2.95
N ARG A 67 -15.37 8.53 3.68
CA ARG A 67 -16.73 8.91 4.05
C ARG A 67 -16.94 10.40 3.89
#